data_0ba8ba2e80b6d813b014e90bbf8e89b6
#
_entry.id   0ba8ba2e80b6d813b014e90bbf8e89b6
#
_cell.length_a   1.000
_cell.length_b   1.000
_cell.length_c   1.000
_cell.angle_alpha   90.00
_cell.angle_beta   90.00
_cell.angle_gamma   90.00
#
_symmetry.space_group_name_H-M   'P 1'
#
loop_
_entity.id
_entity.type
_entity.pdbx_description
1 polymer ?
#
loop_
_entity_poly.entity_id
_entity_poly.type
_entity_poly.pdbx_seq_one_letter_code
_entity_poly.pdbx_strand_id
1 'polypeptide(L)'
;KGSVAREQEEDAVMILQKELEECNEYYDLFERYSDYIQSMKCDGVYVVGVSDLAAARNNAHFRKHGYDIDDEVVLYADDKDNGKLEFKSVNDLMQYMQSVDKNTCYMYCSLHFRDEIVGYVILRNPEFLYDHPEQFDIQSALLKRLENLFKQKVLENTNNELKNLYNHDALTGLYNRVACNEM
;
A
#
# COMPACT_ATOMS: atom_id res chain seq x y z
N LYS A 1 22.47 28.06 9.20
CA LYS A 1 22.01 26.82 9.82
C LYS A 1 20.85 26.14 9.03
N GLY A 2 20.04 26.90 8.22
CA GLY A 2 18.90 26.33 7.51
C GLY A 2 19.24 25.58 6.21
N SER A 3 20.35 25.91 5.51
CA SER A 3 20.67 25.26 4.22
C SER A 3 21.20 23.84 4.36
N VAL A 4 22.05 23.57 5.36
CA VAL A 4 22.63 22.22 5.59
C VAL A 4 21.58 21.22 6.07
N ALA A 5 20.64 21.66 6.93
CA ALA A 5 19.54 20.80 7.37
C ALA A 5 18.61 20.44 6.20
N ARG A 6 18.36 21.38 5.30
CA ARG A 6 17.50 21.19 4.12
C ARG A 6 18.13 20.25 3.08
N GLU A 7 19.44 20.36 2.83
CA GLU A 7 20.18 19.40 2.00
C GLU A 7 20.13 17.97 2.57
N GLN A 8 20.28 17.83 3.90
CA GLN A 8 20.19 16.51 4.55
C GLN A 8 18.78 15.89 4.49
N GLU A 9 17.74 16.73 4.55
CA GLU A 9 16.34 16.28 4.40
C GLU A 9 16.02 15.88 2.95
N GLU A 10 16.48 16.65 1.96
CA GLU A 10 16.34 16.32 0.54
C GLU A 10 17.08 15.02 0.19
N ASP A 11 18.27 14.79 0.74
CA ASP A 11 19.02 13.55 0.58
C ASP A 11 18.28 12.35 1.20
N ALA A 12 17.67 12.51 2.38
CA ALA A 12 16.90 11.46 3.04
C ALA A 12 15.66 11.06 2.23
N VAL A 13 14.94 12.01 1.64
CA VAL A 13 13.79 11.76 0.76
C VAL A 13 14.23 11.02 -0.51
N MET A 14 15.37 11.40 -1.11
CA MET A 14 15.92 10.70 -2.29
C MET A 14 16.30 9.24 -1.98
N ILE A 15 16.88 8.99 -0.81
CA ILE A 15 17.20 7.62 -0.36
C ILE A 15 15.91 6.81 -0.21
N LEU A 16 14.91 7.35 0.47
CA LEU A 16 13.61 6.70 0.62
C LEU A 16 12.97 6.38 -0.73
N GLN A 17 12.98 7.32 -1.68
CA GLN A 17 12.42 7.09 -3.02
C GLN A 17 13.07 5.88 -3.70
N LYS A 18 14.39 5.72 -3.60
CA LYS A 18 15.09 4.55 -4.13
C LYS A 18 14.69 3.27 -3.41
N GLU A 19 14.62 3.30 -2.09
CA GLU A 19 14.19 2.15 -1.29
C GLU A 19 12.76 1.71 -1.65
N LEU A 20 11.85 2.65 -1.87
CA LEU A 20 10.49 2.35 -2.30
C LEU A 20 10.45 1.75 -3.71
N GLU A 21 11.31 2.21 -4.62
CA GLU A 21 11.41 1.67 -5.99
C GLU A 21 11.90 0.21 -6.02
N GLU A 22 12.67 -0.22 -5.04
CA GLU A 22 13.19 -1.59 -4.92
C GLU A 22 12.15 -2.58 -4.34
N CYS A 23 11.09 -2.09 -3.68
CA CYS A 23 10.05 -2.94 -3.12
C CYS A 23 9.22 -3.63 -4.20
N ASN A 24 9.06 -4.96 -4.13
CA ASN A 24 8.31 -5.76 -5.09
C ASN A 24 6.96 -6.28 -4.54
N GLU A 25 6.71 -6.09 -3.26
CA GLU A 25 5.47 -6.45 -2.59
C GLU A 25 4.85 -5.24 -1.89
N TYR A 26 3.51 -5.24 -1.78
CA TYR A 26 2.80 -4.17 -1.08
C TYR A 26 3.24 -4.05 0.38
N TYR A 27 3.42 -5.21 1.04
CA TYR A 27 3.84 -5.24 2.43
C TYR A 27 5.18 -4.53 2.62
N ASP A 28 6.19 -4.86 1.81
CA ASP A 28 7.53 -4.27 1.88
C ASP A 28 7.48 -2.76 1.60
N LEU A 29 6.66 -2.35 0.62
CA LEU A 29 6.45 -0.94 0.29
C LEU A 29 5.89 -0.16 1.49
N PHE A 30 4.84 -0.68 2.12
CA PHE A 30 4.22 -0.01 3.25
C PHE A 30 5.08 -0.09 4.51
N GLU A 31 5.85 -1.15 4.71
CA GLU A 31 6.82 -1.26 5.81
C GLU A 31 7.90 -0.18 5.70
N ARG A 32 8.52 -0.01 4.53
CA ARG A 32 9.52 1.04 4.29
C ARG A 32 8.96 2.44 4.49
N TYR A 33 7.78 2.68 3.95
CA TYR A 33 7.08 3.94 4.16
C TYR A 33 6.78 4.18 5.65
N SER A 34 6.25 3.19 6.35
CA SER A 34 5.92 3.26 7.77
C SER A 34 7.14 3.55 8.63
N ASP A 35 8.25 2.84 8.41
CA ASP A 35 9.50 3.04 9.16
C ASP A 35 9.99 4.49 9.04
N TYR A 36 9.94 5.03 7.82
CA TYR A 36 10.33 6.41 7.59
C TYR A 36 9.40 7.41 8.28
N ILE A 37 8.08 7.25 8.14
CA ILE A 37 7.07 8.13 8.74
C ILE A 37 7.15 8.08 10.27
N GLN A 38 7.30 6.90 10.87
CA GLN A 38 7.42 6.77 12.33
C GLN A 38 8.73 7.38 12.86
N SER A 39 9.81 7.37 12.08
CA SER A 39 11.07 8.04 12.45
C SER A 39 10.93 9.56 12.56
N MET A 40 9.90 10.13 11.92
CA MET A 40 9.58 11.57 11.94
C MET A 40 8.53 11.93 13.01
N LYS A 41 8.41 11.19 14.09
CA LYS A 41 7.42 11.40 15.15
C LYS A 41 5.96 11.16 14.70
N CYS A 42 5.68 9.94 14.32
CA CYS A 42 4.35 9.42 14.12
C CYS A 42 4.21 8.15 14.95
N ASP A 43 3.10 7.97 15.63
CA ASP A 43 2.92 6.85 16.57
C ASP A 43 2.36 5.59 15.91
N GLY A 44 1.85 5.69 14.69
CA GLY A 44 1.36 4.53 13.95
C GLY A 44 1.00 4.85 12.51
N VAL A 45 1.09 3.82 11.66
CA VAL A 45 0.76 3.87 10.24
C VAL A 45 -0.13 2.68 9.91
N TYR A 46 -1.31 2.94 9.40
CA TYR A 46 -2.25 1.91 8.96
C TYR A 46 -2.63 2.19 7.52
N VAL A 47 -2.63 1.15 6.69
CA VAL A 47 -2.96 1.26 5.27
C VAL A 47 -4.16 0.40 4.96
N VAL A 48 -5.17 1.02 4.41
CA VAL A 48 -6.39 0.38 3.93
C VAL A 48 -6.45 0.55 2.42
N GLY A 49 -6.71 -0.51 1.72
CA GLY A 49 -6.90 -0.52 0.28
C GLY A 49 -8.21 -1.17 -0.11
N VAL A 50 -8.67 -0.90 -1.32
CA VAL A 50 -9.82 -1.61 -1.87
C VAL A 50 -9.44 -3.03 -2.26
N SER A 51 -10.40 -3.95 -2.20
CA SER A 51 -10.18 -5.38 -2.49
C SER A 51 -9.60 -5.62 -3.89
N ASP A 52 -9.97 -4.81 -4.88
CA ASP A 52 -9.44 -4.91 -6.24
C ASP A 52 -7.96 -4.51 -6.34
N LEU A 53 -7.50 -3.56 -5.52
CA LEU A 53 -6.09 -3.22 -5.39
C LEU A 53 -5.32 -4.40 -4.78
N ALA A 54 -5.81 -4.93 -3.65
CA ALA A 54 -5.17 -6.03 -2.94
C ALA A 54 -5.03 -7.29 -3.82
N ALA A 55 -6.08 -7.63 -4.56
CA ALA A 55 -6.11 -8.79 -5.45
C ALA A 55 -5.42 -8.56 -6.79
N ALA A 56 -5.04 -7.32 -7.13
CA ALA A 56 -4.45 -6.91 -8.41
C ALA A 56 -5.23 -7.49 -9.60
N ARG A 57 -6.55 -7.25 -9.62
CA ARG A 57 -7.46 -7.78 -10.65
C ARG A 57 -7.26 -7.04 -11.97
N ASN A 58 -7.25 -7.77 -13.07
CA ASN A 58 -7.13 -7.21 -14.42
C ASN A 58 -8.30 -6.29 -14.80
N ASN A 59 -9.48 -6.58 -14.28
CA ASN A 59 -10.70 -5.80 -14.48
C ASN A 59 -11.06 -4.92 -13.28
N ALA A 60 -10.08 -4.50 -12.51
CA ALA A 60 -10.29 -3.59 -11.40
C ALA A 60 -10.96 -2.30 -11.86
N HIS A 61 -12.03 -1.91 -11.18
CA HIS A 61 -12.73 -0.66 -11.41
C HIS A 61 -12.66 0.20 -10.15
N PHE A 62 -11.75 1.15 -10.16
CA PHE A 62 -11.64 2.10 -9.07
C PHE A 62 -12.69 3.21 -9.22
N ARG A 63 -13.16 3.73 -8.09
CA ARG A 63 -14.21 4.74 -8.03
C ARG A 63 -13.61 6.11 -7.68
N LYS A 64 -14.23 7.17 -8.19
CA LYS A 64 -13.89 8.55 -7.80
C LYS A 64 -14.42 8.92 -6.41
N HIS A 65 -15.39 8.17 -5.91
CA HIS A 65 -16.02 8.33 -4.61
C HIS A 65 -15.72 7.13 -3.72
N GLY A 66 -15.96 7.27 -2.44
CA GLY A 66 -15.64 6.26 -1.43
C GLY A 66 -16.30 4.90 -1.67
N TYR A 67 -15.82 3.92 -0.93
CA TYR A 67 -16.25 2.52 -0.97
C TYR A 67 -17.06 2.18 0.28
N ASP A 68 -17.84 1.12 0.18
CA ASP A 68 -18.39 0.48 1.35
C ASP A 68 -17.27 -0.23 2.12
N ILE A 69 -17.37 -0.27 3.44
CA ILE A 69 -16.32 -0.85 4.30
C ILE A 69 -16.05 -2.33 4.00
N ASP A 70 -17.03 -3.03 3.44
CA ASP A 70 -16.90 -4.44 3.02
C ASP A 70 -16.09 -4.61 1.72
N ASP A 71 -15.90 -3.53 0.95
CA ASP A 71 -15.06 -3.50 -0.25
C ASP A 71 -13.59 -3.18 0.09
N GLU A 72 -13.28 -2.91 1.35
CA GLU A 72 -11.97 -2.47 1.82
C GLU A 72 -11.28 -3.55 2.66
N VAL A 73 -9.96 -3.58 2.58
CA VAL A 73 -9.09 -4.51 3.35
C VAL A 73 -7.93 -3.77 4.00
N VAL A 74 -7.50 -4.24 5.16
CA VAL A 74 -6.28 -3.71 5.80
C VAL A 74 -5.07 -4.35 5.13
N LEU A 75 -4.23 -3.52 4.50
CA LEU A 75 -3.03 -3.96 3.79
C LEU A 75 -1.79 -3.96 4.67
N TYR A 76 -1.75 -3.06 5.66
CA TYR A 76 -0.62 -2.91 6.57
C TYR A 76 -1.06 -2.18 7.84
N ALA A 77 -0.46 -2.55 8.97
CA ALA A 77 -0.66 -1.85 10.23
C ALA A 77 0.59 -1.98 11.11
N ASP A 78 1.10 -0.86 11.58
CA ASP A 78 2.21 -0.79 12.51
C ASP A 78 2.00 0.34 13.50
N ASP A 79 2.19 0.04 14.77
CA ASP A 79 1.89 0.92 15.88
C ASP A 79 3.07 0.93 16.86
N LYS A 80 3.48 2.10 17.29
CA LYS A 80 4.61 2.29 18.21
C LYS A 80 4.48 1.48 19.51
N ASP A 81 3.26 1.35 20.03
CA ASP A 81 3.02 0.72 21.31
C ASP A 81 2.87 -0.80 21.20
N ASN A 82 2.34 -1.29 20.07
CA ASN A 82 1.98 -2.70 19.87
C ASN A 82 2.72 -3.37 18.70
N GLY A 83 3.55 -2.64 17.96
CA GLY A 83 4.27 -3.15 16.80
C GLY A 83 3.35 -3.45 15.61
N LYS A 84 3.77 -4.40 14.79
CA LYS A 84 3.03 -4.85 13.62
C LYS A 84 1.77 -5.60 14.03
N LEU A 85 0.65 -5.20 13.46
CA LEU A 85 -0.68 -5.71 13.77
C LEU A 85 -1.32 -6.28 12.51
N GLU A 86 -2.16 -7.30 12.70
CA GLU A 86 -2.99 -7.88 11.65
C GLU A 86 -4.46 -7.74 12.02
N PHE A 87 -5.27 -7.29 11.07
CA PHE A 87 -6.71 -7.13 11.23
C PHE A 87 -7.46 -7.93 10.17
N LYS A 88 -8.49 -8.66 10.57
CA LYS A 88 -9.32 -9.45 9.66
C LYS A 88 -10.24 -8.58 8.80
N SER A 89 -10.59 -7.40 9.31
CA SER A 89 -11.46 -6.45 8.65
C SER A 89 -11.10 -5.01 8.99
N VAL A 90 -11.57 -4.07 8.20
CA VAL A 90 -11.44 -2.64 8.50
C VAL A 90 -12.23 -2.28 9.76
N ASN A 91 -13.34 -2.97 10.05
CA ASN A 91 -14.08 -2.79 11.30
C ASN A 91 -13.24 -3.13 12.54
N ASP A 92 -12.43 -4.20 12.49
CA ASP A 92 -11.54 -4.57 13.58
C ASP A 92 -10.46 -3.49 13.80
N LEU A 93 -9.90 -2.94 12.71
CA LEU A 93 -8.98 -1.81 12.78
C LEU A 93 -9.65 -0.59 13.44
N MET A 94 -10.88 -0.24 13.03
CA MET A 94 -11.61 0.89 13.60
C MET A 94 -11.90 0.70 15.10
N GLN A 95 -12.26 -0.50 15.53
CA GLN A 95 -12.44 -0.83 16.95
C GLN A 95 -11.13 -0.70 17.73
N TYR A 96 -10.02 -1.17 17.16
CA TYR A 96 -8.70 -0.99 17.75
C TYR A 96 -8.36 0.49 17.92
N MET A 97 -8.53 1.30 16.89
CA MET A 97 -8.27 2.73 16.93
C MET A 97 -9.12 3.45 17.99
N GLN A 98 -10.38 3.04 18.19
CA GLN A 98 -11.26 3.57 19.24
C GLN A 98 -10.83 3.14 20.65
N SER A 99 -10.15 2.02 20.79
CA SER A 99 -9.64 1.53 22.08
C SER A 99 -8.37 2.23 22.57
N VAL A 100 -7.68 2.93 21.66
CA VAL A 100 -6.50 3.72 21.99
C VAL A 100 -6.88 4.98 22.76
N ASP A 101 -5.92 5.59 23.45
CA ASP A 101 -6.11 6.75 24.30
C ASP A 101 -6.94 7.86 23.61
N LYS A 102 -7.86 8.46 24.37
CA LYS A 102 -8.75 9.56 23.92
C LYS A 102 -8.03 10.82 23.43
N ASN A 103 -6.76 10.98 23.79
CA ASN A 103 -5.93 12.10 23.34
C ASN A 103 -5.19 11.81 22.01
N THR A 104 -5.65 10.82 21.26
CA THR A 104 -5.07 10.42 19.99
C THR A 104 -5.70 11.17 18.82
N CYS A 105 -4.85 11.70 17.94
CA CYS A 105 -5.26 12.29 16.67
C CYS A 105 -4.98 11.29 15.54
N TYR A 106 -5.94 11.15 14.63
CA TYR A 106 -5.76 10.36 13.41
C TYR A 106 -5.91 11.25 12.18
N MET A 107 -4.95 11.17 11.26
CA MET A 107 -5.01 11.83 9.97
C MET A 107 -5.19 10.81 8.86
N TYR A 108 -6.16 11.04 8.00
CA TYR A 108 -6.46 10.22 6.83
C TYR A 108 -5.89 10.87 5.58
N CYS A 109 -5.04 10.14 4.86
CA CYS A 109 -4.46 10.54 3.59
C CYS A 109 -4.97 9.61 2.50
N SER A 110 -5.71 10.13 1.52
CA SER A 110 -6.23 9.30 0.42
C SER A 110 -5.10 8.78 -0.47
N LEU A 111 -5.21 7.52 -0.87
CA LEU A 111 -4.43 6.92 -1.93
C LEU A 111 -5.28 6.89 -3.20
N HIS A 112 -4.73 7.40 -4.30
CA HIS A 112 -5.45 7.47 -5.55
C HIS A 112 -4.53 7.27 -6.76
N PHE A 113 -5.07 6.63 -7.80
CA PHE A 113 -4.45 6.57 -9.11
C PHE A 113 -5.21 7.55 -10.00
N ARG A 114 -4.52 8.64 -10.42
CA ARG A 114 -5.15 9.78 -11.08
C ARG A 114 -6.27 10.37 -10.20
N ASP A 115 -7.54 10.26 -10.62
CA ASP A 115 -8.73 10.77 -9.93
C ASP A 115 -9.59 9.67 -9.27
N GLU A 116 -9.10 8.44 -9.22
CA GLU A 116 -9.78 7.28 -8.65
C GLU A 116 -9.14 6.87 -7.33
N ILE A 117 -9.96 6.68 -6.30
CA ILE A 117 -9.51 6.30 -4.96
C ILE A 117 -9.21 4.80 -4.94
N VAL A 118 -8.03 4.44 -4.42
CA VAL A 118 -7.63 3.03 -4.25
C VAL A 118 -7.46 2.62 -2.79
N GLY A 119 -7.56 3.58 -1.88
CA GLY A 119 -7.43 3.35 -0.45
C GLY A 119 -7.06 4.61 0.32
N TYR A 120 -6.53 4.43 1.52
CA TYR A 120 -6.04 5.52 2.34
C TYR A 120 -5.00 5.05 3.35
N VAL A 121 -4.14 5.97 3.75
CA VAL A 121 -3.21 5.81 4.87
C VAL A 121 -3.78 6.57 6.07
N ILE A 122 -3.77 5.93 7.23
CA ILE A 122 -4.12 6.55 8.50
C ILE A 122 -2.83 6.73 9.30
N LEU A 123 -2.57 7.95 9.72
CA LEU A 123 -1.42 8.30 10.56
C LEU A 123 -1.92 8.63 11.97
N ARG A 124 -1.33 7.98 12.96
CA ARG A 124 -1.62 8.24 14.38
C ARG A 124 -0.63 9.25 14.93
N ASN A 125 -1.13 10.35 15.49
CA ASN A 125 -0.33 11.43 16.10
C ASN A 125 0.82 11.91 15.19
N PRO A 126 0.56 12.36 13.96
CA PRO A 126 1.60 12.79 13.03
C PRO A 126 2.12 14.19 13.40
N GLU A 127 3.05 14.29 14.33
CA GLU A 127 3.63 15.57 14.78
C GLU A 127 4.51 16.23 13.71
N PHE A 128 5.08 15.44 12.79
CA PHE A 128 5.98 15.91 11.74
C PHE A 128 5.34 16.86 10.72
N LEU A 129 4.02 16.89 10.62
CA LEU A 129 3.30 17.74 9.65
C LEU A 129 3.60 19.22 9.78
N TYR A 130 4.00 19.67 10.96
CA TYR A 130 4.29 21.06 11.21
C TYR A 130 5.69 21.50 10.73
N ASP A 131 6.63 20.55 10.68
CA ASP A 131 8.05 20.83 10.50
C ASP A 131 8.63 20.27 9.17
N HIS A 132 7.90 19.37 8.48
CA HIS A 132 8.41 18.60 7.34
C HIS A 132 7.55 18.79 6.07
N PRO A 133 7.81 19.81 5.24
CA PRO A 133 7.06 20.05 3.99
C PRO A 133 7.27 18.96 2.93
N GLU A 134 8.36 18.19 3.01
CA GLU A 134 8.68 17.05 2.11
C GLU A 134 7.71 15.88 2.19
N GLN A 135 6.75 15.92 3.11
CA GLN A 135 5.69 14.91 3.20
C GLN A 135 4.96 14.69 1.89
N PHE A 136 4.72 15.74 1.13
CA PHE A 136 4.06 15.64 -0.17
C PHE A 136 4.90 14.85 -1.18
N ASP A 137 6.22 15.00 -1.14
CA ASP A 137 7.15 14.27 -2.00
C ASP A 137 7.20 12.80 -1.61
N ILE A 138 7.18 12.49 -0.32
CA ILE A 138 7.11 11.13 0.22
C ILE A 138 5.81 10.45 -0.19
N GLN A 139 4.67 11.14 -0.02
CA GLN A 139 3.36 10.63 -0.41
C GLN A 139 3.29 10.39 -1.93
N SER A 140 3.84 11.29 -2.74
CA SER A 140 3.90 11.16 -4.18
C SER A 140 4.77 9.98 -4.62
N ALA A 141 5.90 9.75 -3.96
CA ALA A 141 6.77 8.60 -4.20
C ALA A 141 6.08 7.28 -3.86
N LEU A 142 5.38 7.22 -2.72
CA LEU A 142 4.57 6.07 -2.34
C LEU A 142 3.51 5.75 -3.40
N LEU A 143 2.73 6.75 -3.80
CA LEU A 143 1.65 6.59 -4.79
C LEU A 143 2.19 6.11 -6.14
N LYS A 144 3.28 6.70 -6.61
CA LYS A 144 3.91 6.30 -7.88
C LYS A 144 4.37 4.84 -7.84
N ARG A 145 5.02 4.42 -6.75
CA ARG A 145 5.46 3.04 -6.62
C ARG A 145 4.30 2.07 -6.47
N LEU A 146 3.30 2.43 -5.68
CA LEU A 146 2.08 1.63 -5.51
C LEU A 146 1.37 1.37 -6.84
N GLU A 147 1.22 2.41 -7.67
CA GLU A 147 0.60 2.27 -9.00
C GLU A 147 1.43 1.36 -9.92
N ASN A 148 2.75 1.50 -9.90
CA ASN A 148 3.64 0.64 -10.69
C ASN A 148 3.58 -0.81 -10.22
N LEU A 149 3.58 -1.07 -8.91
CA LEU A 149 3.42 -2.42 -8.35
C LEU A 149 2.06 -3.02 -8.72
N PHE A 150 0.99 -2.25 -8.63
CA PHE A 150 -0.32 -2.71 -9.04
C PHE A 150 -0.33 -3.17 -10.51
N LYS A 151 0.19 -2.35 -11.42
CA LYS A 151 0.29 -2.67 -12.85
C LYS A 151 1.14 -3.92 -13.09
N GLN A 152 2.26 -4.05 -12.39
CA GLN A 152 3.13 -5.24 -12.49
C GLN A 152 2.41 -6.50 -12.02
N LYS A 153 1.74 -6.46 -10.86
CA LYS A 153 0.98 -7.60 -10.32
C LYS A 153 -0.21 -7.99 -11.20
N VAL A 154 -0.92 -7.02 -11.77
CA VAL A 154 -1.98 -7.30 -12.75
C VAL A 154 -1.42 -8.04 -13.96
N LEU A 155 -0.27 -7.61 -14.48
CA LEU A 155 0.38 -8.26 -15.64
C LEU A 155 0.81 -9.69 -15.30
N GLU A 156 1.42 -9.90 -14.14
CA GLU A 156 1.83 -11.23 -13.66
C GLU A 156 0.64 -12.16 -13.51
N ASN A 157 -0.45 -11.70 -12.88
CA ASN A 157 -1.68 -12.47 -12.72
C ASN A 157 -2.30 -12.84 -14.08
N THR A 158 -2.39 -11.88 -15.00
CA THR A 158 -2.91 -12.11 -16.34
C THR A 158 -2.08 -13.14 -17.12
N ASN A 159 -0.74 -13.03 -17.04
CA ASN A 159 0.15 -13.99 -17.67
C ASN A 159 0.01 -15.40 -17.08
N ASN A 160 -0.18 -15.52 -15.77
CA ASN A 160 -0.41 -16.81 -15.11
C ASN A 160 -1.77 -17.42 -15.54
N GLU A 161 -2.81 -16.61 -15.64
CA GLU A 161 -4.12 -17.06 -16.16
C GLU A 161 -4.00 -17.55 -17.61
N LEU A 162 -3.32 -16.80 -18.47
CA LEU A 162 -3.10 -17.20 -19.87
C LEU A 162 -2.30 -18.49 -19.97
N LYS A 163 -1.23 -18.67 -19.18
CA LYS A 163 -0.46 -19.92 -19.13
C LYS A 163 -1.32 -21.09 -18.69
N ASN A 164 -2.18 -20.89 -17.68
CA ASN A 164 -3.09 -21.92 -17.21
C ASN A 164 -4.10 -22.33 -18.30
N LEU A 165 -4.69 -21.37 -19.01
CA LEU A 165 -5.59 -21.61 -20.13
C LEU A 165 -4.91 -22.31 -21.30
N TYR A 166 -3.63 -21.95 -21.58
CA TYR A 166 -2.85 -22.57 -22.65
C TYR A 166 -2.44 -24.00 -22.33
N ASN A 167 -2.13 -24.31 -21.08
CA ASN A 167 -1.57 -25.59 -20.65
C ASN A 167 -2.66 -26.64 -20.29
N HIS A 168 -3.89 -26.22 -20.06
CA HIS A 168 -4.98 -27.11 -19.66
C HIS A 168 -6.05 -27.21 -20.73
N ASP A 169 -6.62 -28.40 -20.86
CA ASP A 169 -7.81 -28.63 -21.70
C ASP A 169 -9.06 -28.01 -21.03
N ALA A 170 -9.77 -27.18 -21.76
CA ALA A 170 -10.89 -26.43 -21.24
C ALA A 170 -12.09 -27.30 -20.76
N LEU A 171 -12.16 -28.54 -21.22
CA LEU A 171 -13.27 -29.46 -20.89
C LEU A 171 -12.94 -30.39 -19.74
N THR A 172 -11.67 -30.83 -19.65
CA THR A 172 -11.25 -31.86 -18.67
C THR A 172 -10.45 -31.29 -17.52
N GLY A 173 -9.91 -30.06 -17.65
CA GLY A 173 -9.00 -29.46 -16.67
C GLY A 173 -7.63 -30.14 -16.58
N LEU A 174 -7.34 -31.16 -17.42
CA LEU A 174 -6.07 -31.85 -17.47
C LEU A 174 -5.07 -31.09 -18.34
N TYR A 175 -3.78 -31.38 -18.18
CA TYR A 175 -2.75 -30.85 -19.06
C TYR A 175 -3.05 -31.22 -20.50
N ASN A 176 -3.03 -30.22 -21.38
CA ASN A 176 -3.23 -30.45 -22.80
C ASN A 176 -1.95 -31.05 -23.44
N ARG A 177 -2.07 -31.48 -24.71
CA ARG A 177 -0.98 -32.10 -25.44
C ARG A 177 0.27 -31.23 -25.59
N VAL A 178 0.12 -29.91 -25.59
CA VAL A 178 1.23 -28.95 -25.70
C VAL A 178 2.03 -28.95 -24.42
N ALA A 179 1.36 -28.84 -23.27
CA ALA A 179 2.02 -28.86 -21.94
C ALA A 179 2.74 -30.20 -21.67
N CYS A 180 2.19 -31.32 -22.16
CA CYS A 180 2.84 -32.65 -22.01
C CYS A 180 4.11 -32.79 -22.87
N ASN A 181 4.27 -32.02 -23.94
CA ASN A 181 5.44 -32.08 -24.80
C ASN A 181 6.57 -31.16 -24.35
N GLU A 182 6.34 -30.19 -23.46
CA GLU A 182 7.33 -29.26 -22.93
C GLU A 182 7.93 -29.71 -21.58
N MET A 183 7.40 -30.79 -20.99
CA MET A 183 7.95 -31.44 -19.80
C MET A 183 8.93 -32.55 -20.18
#